data_c4d2a0496c26fab188098bb4d5e56779
#
_entry.id   c4d2a0496c26fab188098bb4d5e56779
#
_cell.length_a   1.000
_cell.length_b   1.000
_cell.length_c   1.000
_cell.angle_alpha   90.00
_cell.angle_beta   90.00
_cell.angle_gamma   90.00
#
_symmetry.space_group_name_H-M   'P 1'
#
loop_
_entity.id
_entity.type
_entity.pdbx_description
1 polymer ?
#
loop_
_entity_poly.entity_id
_entity_poly.type
_entity_poly.pdbx_seq_one_letter_code
_entity_poly.pdbx_strand_id
1 'polypeptide(L)'
;MLTIKPVDKRANLNRESFANEYLSPQKPVVFTDLTKNWTGLSKWTTDFFKNQYGHLQVPVTTPNYSKPGKGYMEPDMTMSFKDYLDLMEKGPIPYRIFLWNLFKHAPELINDFSIPNIMDGFINDFPFMFFGGEGSVTAMHYDIDLSHVFLNQLHGRKRVVLFSHDQSVNLYHLPYTVASYVDINNPDYEKYPALSKVTGYETILYPGESIFIPSGYWHYIEYLDGGFSIALRANESMVRRAKGAINIARHYIVDKGMNKLLGTKWNEMKVNIAHKRADGSLV
;
A
#
# COMPACT_ATOMS: atom_id res chain seq x y z
N MET A 1 10.90 -0.70 -22.71
CA MET A 1 11.18 -0.13 -21.36
C MET A 1 9.87 0.13 -20.65
N LEU A 2 9.84 -0.05 -19.35
CA LEU A 2 8.71 0.31 -18.48
C LEU A 2 8.25 1.75 -18.76
N THR A 3 6.96 1.96 -19.00
CA THR A 3 6.39 3.28 -19.33
C THR A 3 5.60 3.80 -18.15
N ILE A 4 6.03 4.91 -17.55
CA ILE A 4 5.37 5.52 -16.39
C ILE A 4 4.81 6.88 -16.79
N LYS A 5 3.53 7.11 -16.45
CA LYS A 5 2.81 8.37 -16.66
C LYS A 5 2.56 9.05 -15.31
N PRO A 6 2.48 10.38 -15.26
CA PRO A 6 2.08 11.05 -14.03
C PRO A 6 0.63 10.71 -13.68
N VAL A 7 0.33 10.64 -12.38
CA VAL A 7 -1.05 10.56 -11.89
C VAL A 7 -1.69 11.96 -12.01
N ASP A 8 -2.94 12.03 -12.48
CA ASP A 8 -3.70 13.28 -12.50
C ASP A 8 -3.85 13.85 -11.08
N LYS A 9 -3.61 15.16 -10.92
CA LYS A 9 -3.87 15.89 -9.68
C LYS A 9 -5.08 16.82 -9.86
N ARG A 10 -6.06 16.74 -8.96
CA ARG A 10 -7.32 17.46 -9.05
C ARG A 10 -7.70 18.10 -7.71
N ALA A 11 -8.24 19.30 -7.80
CA ALA A 11 -8.93 19.98 -6.70
C ALA A 11 -10.43 20.10 -7.00
N ASN A 12 -11.24 20.23 -5.96
CA ASN A 12 -12.69 20.45 -6.04
C ASN A 12 -13.44 19.39 -6.89
N LEU A 13 -12.93 18.14 -6.89
CA LEU A 13 -13.57 17.05 -7.61
C LEU A 13 -14.84 16.64 -6.86
N ASN A 14 -15.98 16.77 -7.48
CA ASN A 14 -17.25 16.34 -6.91
C ASN A 14 -17.46 14.82 -7.13
N ARG A 15 -18.47 14.27 -6.46
CA ARG A 15 -18.76 12.83 -6.46
C ARG A 15 -19.10 12.30 -7.88
N GLU A 16 -19.84 13.05 -8.67
CA GLU A 16 -20.23 12.65 -10.02
C GLU A 16 -19.03 12.62 -10.98
N SER A 17 -18.23 13.68 -10.99
CA SER A 17 -17.01 13.74 -11.78
C SER A 17 -16.01 12.66 -11.35
N PHE A 18 -15.84 12.45 -10.04
CA PHE A 18 -15.01 11.36 -9.55
C PHE A 18 -15.50 9.98 -10.02
N ALA A 19 -16.83 9.73 -9.92
CA ALA A 19 -17.40 8.46 -10.35
C ALA A 19 -17.17 8.19 -11.84
N ASN A 20 -17.36 9.20 -12.69
CA ASN A 20 -17.28 9.06 -14.13
C ASN A 20 -15.83 9.04 -14.66
N GLU A 21 -14.95 9.88 -14.11
CA GLU A 21 -13.60 10.07 -14.63
C GLU A 21 -12.57 9.11 -14.02
N TYR A 22 -12.81 8.59 -12.80
CA TYR A 22 -11.80 7.83 -12.04
C TYR A 22 -12.31 6.50 -11.46
N LEU A 23 -13.47 6.51 -10.78
CA LEU A 23 -13.97 5.29 -10.13
C LEU A 23 -14.43 4.23 -11.14
N SER A 24 -15.31 4.61 -12.09
CA SER A 24 -15.81 3.69 -13.11
C SER A 24 -14.71 3.19 -14.05
N PRO A 25 -13.81 4.04 -14.60
CA PRO A 25 -12.72 3.56 -15.43
C PRO A 25 -11.54 2.97 -14.63
N GLN A 26 -11.63 2.92 -13.29
CA GLN A 26 -10.57 2.41 -12.41
C GLN A 26 -9.23 3.13 -12.65
N LYS A 27 -9.24 4.45 -12.69
CA LYS A 27 -8.07 5.31 -12.93
C LYS A 27 -7.63 5.96 -11.62
N PRO A 28 -6.33 5.94 -11.25
CA PRO A 28 -5.86 6.64 -10.06
C PRO A 28 -5.93 8.16 -10.22
N VAL A 29 -6.14 8.86 -9.10
CA VAL A 29 -6.13 10.33 -9.04
C VAL A 29 -5.62 10.81 -7.69
N VAL A 30 -4.90 11.93 -7.68
CA VAL A 30 -4.53 12.65 -6.46
C VAL A 30 -5.51 13.79 -6.24
N PHE A 31 -6.14 13.81 -5.08
CA PHE A 31 -6.91 14.94 -4.59
C PHE A 31 -5.99 15.88 -3.81
N THR A 32 -6.02 17.16 -4.14
CA THR A 32 -5.17 18.16 -3.47
C THR A 32 -5.87 18.87 -2.32
N ASP A 33 -7.15 18.56 -2.07
CA ASP A 33 -7.98 19.27 -1.09
C ASP A 33 -8.92 18.39 -0.27
N LEU A 34 -8.85 17.06 -0.45
CA LEU A 34 -9.78 16.12 0.20
C LEU A 34 -9.67 16.15 1.73
N THR A 35 -8.47 16.40 2.25
CA THR A 35 -8.16 16.42 3.69
C THR A 35 -8.07 17.81 4.29
N LYS A 36 -8.36 18.86 3.53
CA LYS A 36 -8.16 20.27 3.94
C LYS A 36 -8.81 20.68 5.27
N ASN A 37 -9.91 20.00 5.63
CA ASN A 37 -10.66 20.28 6.85
C ASN A 37 -10.29 19.32 8.02
N TRP A 38 -9.33 18.46 7.84
CA TRP A 38 -8.89 17.54 8.89
C TRP A 38 -8.00 18.28 9.89
N THR A 39 -8.44 18.32 11.15
CA THR A 39 -7.61 18.90 12.23
C THR A 39 -6.33 18.10 12.46
N GLY A 40 -6.33 16.80 12.10
CA GLY A 40 -5.15 15.95 12.14
C GLY A 40 -3.97 16.46 11.30
N LEU A 41 -4.21 17.22 10.21
CA LEU A 41 -3.12 17.79 9.39
C LEU A 41 -2.22 18.77 10.16
N SER A 42 -2.77 19.54 11.07
CA SER A 42 -2.00 20.49 11.87
C SER A 42 -1.67 19.98 13.27
N LYS A 43 -2.53 19.13 13.83
CA LYS A 43 -2.40 18.60 15.19
C LYS A 43 -1.40 17.45 15.29
N TRP A 44 -1.38 16.57 14.28
CA TRP A 44 -0.58 15.35 14.33
C TRP A 44 0.85 15.63 13.86
N THR A 45 1.73 15.77 14.83
CA THR A 45 3.17 15.89 14.63
C THR A 45 3.87 14.70 15.27
N THR A 46 5.14 14.49 14.98
CA THR A 46 5.94 13.46 15.67
C THR A 46 5.98 13.72 17.18
N ASP A 47 6.15 14.99 17.59
CA ASP A 47 6.13 15.37 19.00
C ASP A 47 4.77 15.12 19.66
N PHE A 48 3.65 15.39 18.96
CA PHE A 48 2.34 15.06 19.46
C PHE A 48 2.23 13.56 19.77
N PHE A 49 2.61 12.71 18.82
CA PHE A 49 2.55 11.26 19.00
C PHE A 49 3.51 10.76 20.08
N LYS A 50 4.73 11.31 20.16
CA LYS A 50 5.69 10.97 21.21
C LYS A 50 5.15 11.29 22.62
N ASN A 51 4.59 12.47 22.78
CA ASN A 51 4.12 12.95 24.08
C ASN A 51 2.85 12.25 24.55
N GLN A 52 1.90 11.97 23.65
CA GLN A 52 0.62 11.39 24.01
C GLN A 52 0.64 9.86 24.00
N TYR A 53 1.32 9.25 23.03
CA TYR A 53 1.22 7.80 22.74
C TYR A 53 2.57 7.11 22.70
N GLY A 54 3.65 7.80 23.02
CA GLY A 54 5.01 7.27 22.95
C GLY A 54 5.27 6.02 23.78
N HIS A 55 4.47 5.81 24.83
CA HIS A 55 4.55 4.63 25.72
C HIS A 55 4.00 3.34 25.08
N LEU A 56 3.22 3.45 24.00
CA LEU A 56 2.62 2.30 23.34
C LEU A 56 3.70 1.43 22.66
N GLN A 57 3.51 0.12 22.69
CA GLN A 57 4.37 -0.81 21.96
C GLN A 57 3.88 -0.95 20.51
N VAL A 58 4.79 -0.79 19.56
CA VAL A 58 4.49 -0.83 18.14
C VAL A 58 5.19 -1.97 17.43
N PRO A 59 4.50 -2.68 16.51
CA PRO A 59 5.12 -3.68 15.66
C PRO A 59 5.92 -2.98 14.55
N VAL A 60 7.20 -3.31 14.43
CA VAL A 60 8.09 -2.74 13.43
C VAL A 60 8.49 -3.78 12.40
N THR A 61 8.37 -3.43 11.14
CA THR A 61 8.78 -4.27 10.01
C THR A 61 10.00 -3.67 9.30
N THR A 62 10.89 -4.55 8.85
CA THR A 62 12.04 -4.22 8.00
C THR A 62 11.75 -4.57 6.55
N PRO A 63 12.61 -4.23 5.58
CA PRO A 63 12.46 -4.66 4.19
C PRO A 63 12.41 -6.18 4.00
N ASN A 64 12.78 -6.94 5.02
CA ASN A 64 12.77 -8.40 4.98
C ASN A 64 11.37 -9.04 5.05
N TYR A 65 10.33 -8.26 5.33
CA TYR A 65 8.95 -8.76 5.44
C TYR A 65 8.43 -9.48 4.18
N SER A 66 8.98 -9.16 3.02
CA SER A 66 8.62 -9.76 1.73
C SER A 66 9.50 -10.94 1.33
N LYS A 67 10.51 -11.30 2.13
CA LYS A 67 11.40 -12.43 1.81
C LYS A 67 10.66 -13.77 1.91
N PRO A 68 11.01 -14.72 1.02
CA PRO A 68 10.46 -16.07 1.08
C PRO A 68 10.65 -16.71 2.46
N GLY A 69 9.64 -17.44 2.95
CA GLY A 69 9.71 -18.17 4.21
C GLY A 69 9.35 -17.35 5.46
N LYS A 70 9.19 -16.02 5.34
CA LYS A 70 8.68 -15.19 6.44
C LYS A 70 7.16 -15.17 6.44
N GLY A 71 6.56 -15.19 7.62
CA GLY A 71 5.11 -15.01 7.76
C GLY A 71 4.70 -13.65 7.20
N TYR A 72 3.71 -13.64 6.30
CA TYR A 72 3.15 -12.40 5.79
C TYR A 72 2.60 -11.58 6.97
N MET A 73 3.06 -10.34 7.11
CA MET A 73 2.67 -9.40 8.17
C MET A 73 3.24 -9.68 9.58
N GLU A 74 4.14 -10.63 9.76
CA GLU A 74 4.81 -10.78 11.05
C GLU A 74 5.80 -9.62 11.27
N PRO A 75 5.71 -8.91 12.41
CA PRO A 75 6.68 -7.87 12.72
C PRO A 75 8.08 -8.49 12.95
N ASP A 76 9.11 -7.75 12.61
CA ASP A 76 10.49 -8.15 12.86
C ASP A 76 10.90 -7.92 14.30
N MET A 77 10.34 -6.88 14.92
CA MET A 77 10.60 -6.46 16.28
C MET A 77 9.43 -5.66 16.85
N THR A 78 9.48 -5.43 18.15
CA THR A 78 8.58 -4.54 18.87
C THR A 78 9.42 -3.54 19.65
N MET A 79 9.02 -2.26 19.64
CA MET A 79 9.66 -1.21 20.44
C MET A 79 8.63 -0.18 20.90
N SER A 80 9.01 0.76 21.78
CA SER A 80 8.12 1.86 22.13
C SER A 80 7.88 2.76 20.92
N PHE A 81 6.69 3.33 20.82
CA PHE A 81 6.37 4.24 19.72
C PHE A 81 7.27 5.49 19.75
N LYS A 82 7.63 5.96 20.96
CA LYS A 82 8.60 7.05 21.14
C LYS A 82 9.95 6.69 20.52
N ASP A 83 10.52 5.52 20.83
CA ASP A 83 11.82 5.11 20.31
C ASP A 83 11.80 5.00 18.78
N TYR A 84 10.70 4.48 18.22
CA TYR A 84 10.52 4.42 16.77
C TYR A 84 10.51 5.81 16.12
N LEU A 85 9.75 6.76 16.70
CA LEU A 85 9.68 8.13 16.19
C LEU A 85 11.02 8.88 16.36
N ASP A 86 11.73 8.65 17.46
CA ASP A 86 13.08 9.17 17.66
C ASP A 86 14.08 8.64 16.63
N LEU A 87 13.97 7.35 16.25
CA LEU A 87 14.77 6.77 15.18
C LEU A 87 14.42 7.40 13.82
N MET A 88 13.13 7.56 13.53
CA MET A 88 12.64 8.14 12.28
C MET A 88 13.13 9.58 12.06
N GLU A 89 13.29 10.36 13.13
CA GLU A 89 13.78 11.74 13.06
C GLU A 89 15.30 11.86 12.95
N LYS A 90 16.04 10.85 13.39
CA LYS A 90 17.51 10.86 13.33
C LYS A 90 18.08 10.69 11.92
N GLY A 91 17.26 10.30 10.95
CA GLY A 91 17.68 10.13 9.56
C GLY A 91 17.10 8.88 8.91
N PRO A 92 17.62 8.50 7.75
CA PRO A 92 17.10 7.36 7.00
C PRO A 92 17.13 6.06 7.80
N ILE A 93 15.98 5.39 7.85
CA ILE A 93 15.83 4.05 8.44
C ILE A 93 14.90 3.20 7.57
N PRO A 94 15.19 1.89 7.40
CA PRO A 94 14.37 1.02 6.58
C PRO A 94 13.10 0.53 7.30
N TYR A 95 12.84 1.03 8.50
CA TYR A 95 11.79 0.53 9.39
C TYR A 95 10.45 1.18 9.14
N ARG A 96 9.37 0.38 9.25
CA ARG A 96 7.99 0.84 9.12
C ARG A 96 7.11 0.23 10.22
N ILE A 97 6.09 0.99 10.63
CA ILE A 97 4.93 0.46 11.33
C ILE A 97 3.86 0.15 10.29
N PHE A 98 3.45 -1.10 10.25
CA PHE A 98 2.52 -1.63 9.27
C PHE A 98 1.37 -2.37 9.96
N LEU A 99 0.14 -2.16 9.50
CA LEU A 99 -1.09 -2.77 10.03
C LEU A 99 -1.31 -2.60 11.54
N TRP A 100 -0.76 -1.55 12.11
CA TRP A 100 -1.03 -1.19 13.49
C TRP A 100 -2.23 -0.24 13.55
N ASN A 101 -3.28 -0.67 14.25
CA ASN A 101 -4.47 0.15 14.43
C ASN A 101 -4.31 1.05 15.67
N LEU A 102 -3.73 2.23 15.47
CA LEU A 102 -3.55 3.23 16.52
C LEU A 102 -4.89 3.63 17.16
N PHE A 103 -5.98 3.68 16.40
CA PHE A 103 -7.30 4.12 16.88
C PHE A 103 -7.94 3.16 17.91
N LYS A 104 -7.45 1.92 18.03
CA LYS A 104 -7.81 1.04 19.15
C LYS A 104 -7.18 1.46 20.48
N HIS A 105 -6.07 2.19 20.42
CA HIS A 105 -5.34 2.67 21.60
C HIS A 105 -5.62 4.15 21.87
N ALA A 106 -6.04 4.89 20.87
CA ALA A 106 -6.30 6.33 20.87
C ALA A 106 -7.60 6.63 20.08
N PRO A 107 -8.78 6.19 20.57
CA PRO A 107 -10.03 6.32 19.83
C PRO A 107 -10.46 7.77 19.60
N GLU A 108 -10.02 8.70 20.42
CA GLU A 108 -10.27 10.14 20.28
C GLU A 108 -9.70 10.74 18.99
N LEU A 109 -8.65 10.14 18.42
CA LEU A 109 -8.04 10.60 17.15
C LEU A 109 -8.99 10.45 15.95
N ILE A 110 -10.02 9.64 16.07
CA ILE A 110 -11.06 9.51 15.04
C ILE A 110 -11.79 10.84 14.76
N ASN A 111 -11.83 11.73 15.75
CA ASN A 111 -12.45 13.04 15.61
C ASN A 111 -11.60 14.05 14.83
N ASP A 112 -10.35 13.72 14.56
CA ASP A 112 -9.42 14.62 13.87
C ASP A 112 -9.42 14.48 12.34
N PHE A 113 -10.19 13.53 11.81
CA PHE A 113 -10.41 13.36 10.37
C PHE A 113 -11.87 12.98 10.09
N SER A 114 -12.25 13.04 8.83
CA SER A 114 -13.60 12.65 8.39
C SER A 114 -13.53 11.73 7.18
N ILE A 115 -14.51 10.85 7.06
CA ILE A 115 -14.67 10.02 5.85
C ILE A 115 -15.15 10.93 4.71
N PRO A 116 -14.44 10.95 3.57
CA PRO A 116 -14.82 11.81 2.45
C PRO A 116 -16.15 11.39 1.82
N ASN A 117 -17.02 12.37 1.54
CA ASN A 117 -18.25 12.11 0.81
C ASN A 117 -18.03 12.11 -0.71
N ILE A 118 -17.08 11.30 -1.18
CA ILE A 118 -16.72 11.23 -2.61
C ILE A 118 -17.25 9.94 -3.27
N MET A 119 -17.48 8.90 -2.49
CA MET A 119 -18.12 7.65 -2.91
C MET A 119 -18.77 6.95 -1.72
N ASP A 120 -19.52 5.87 -1.98
CA ASP A 120 -20.05 4.98 -0.95
C ASP A 120 -19.10 3.82 -0.64
N GLY A 121 -19.45 3.07 0.39
CA GLY A 121 -18.81 1.80 0.73
C GLY A 121 -17.51 1.92 1.52
N PHE A 122 -17.24 3.07 2.16
CA PHE A 122 -16.13 3.17 3.09
C PHE A 122 -16.29 2.18 4.26
N ILE A 123 -15.17 1.57 4.64
CA ILE A 123 -15.07 0.61 5.74
C ILE A 123 -14.58 1.38 6.96
N ASN A 124 -15.52 1.86 7.78
CA ASN A 124 -15.24 2.81 8.86
C ASN A 124 -14.48 2.16 10.05
N ASP A 125 -14.58 0.84 10.21
CA ASP A 125 -13.98 0.13 11.33
C ASP A 125 -12.47 -0.12 11.18
N PHE A 126 -11.89 0.22 10.03
CA PHE A 126 -10.50 -0.11 9.69
C PHE A 126 -9.70 1.04 9.07
N PRO A 127 -9.66 2.22 9.69
CA PRO A 127 -8.64 3.18 9.33
C PRO A 127 -7.29 2.69 9.87
N PHE A 128 -6.27 2.68 9.02
CA PHE A 128 -4.91 2.32 9.42
C PHE A 128 -3.98 3.49 9.25
N MET A 129 -3.16 3.74 10.25
CA MET A 129 -2.02 4.63 10.12
C MET A 129 -0.77 3.85 9.73
N PHE A 130 0.00 4.44 8.85
CA PHE A 130 1.26 3.91 8.36
C PHE A 130 2.37 4.90 8.67
N PHE A 131 3.37 4.48 9.42
CA PHE A 131 4.56 5.25 9.73
C PHE A 131 5.75 4.61 9.03
N GLY A 132 6.64 5.41 8.47
CA GLY A 132 7.85 4.93 7.81
C GLY A 132 8.98 5.93 7.90
N GLY A 133 10.19 5.44 8.11
CA GLY A 133 11.38 6.27 8.02
C GLY A 133 11.74 6.56 6.55
N GLU A 134 12.55 7.60 6.35
CA GLU A 134 13.13 7.91 5.04
C GLU A 134 13.84 6.69 4.46
N GLY A 135 13.63 6.41 3.17
CA GLY A 135 14.16 5.26 2.46
C GLY A 135 13.44 3.94 2.71
N SER A 136 12.46 3.89 3.62
CA SER A 136 11.66 2.69 3.80
C SER A 136 10.69 2.48 2.63
N VAL A 137 10.42 1.22 2.29
CA VAL A 137 9.59 0.87 1.13
C VAL A 137 8.49 -0.11 1.48
N THR A 138 7.37 0.03 0.79
CA THR A 138 6.35 -1.01 0.65
C THR A 138 6.56 -1.67 -0.69
N ALA A 139 7.02 -2.92 -0.71
CA ALA A 139 7.31 -3.65 -1.93
C ALA A 139 6.06 -3.83 -2.80
N MET A 140 6.27 -4.12 -4.09
CA MET A 140 5.22 -4.27 -5.08
C MET A 140 4.17 -5.31 -4.68
N HIS A 141 2.94 -4.87 -4.45
CA HIS A 141 1.81 -5.72 -4.12
C HIS A 141 0.48 -5.05 -4.51
N TYR A 142 -0.61 -5.79 -4.43
CA TYR A 142 -1.97 -5.24 -4.40
C TYR A 142 -2.69 -5.69 -3.11
N ASP A 143 -3.70 -4.94 -2.69
CA ASP A 143 -4.43 -5.27 -1.48
C ASP A 143 -5.28 -6.53 -1.66
N ILE A 144 -5.10 -7.49 -0.76
CA ILE A 144 -5.68 -8.84 -0.87
C ILE A 144 -7.21 -8.85 -0.81
N ASP A 145 -7.78 -7.88 -0.11
CA ASP A 145 -9.24 -7.72 0.05
C ASP A 145 -9.91 -7.03 -1.15
N LEU A 146 -9.11 -6.61 -2.15
CA LEU A 146 -9.57 -5.91 -3.34
C LEU A 146 -10.41 -4.65 -3.03
N SER A 147 -10.15 -3.98 -1.93
CA SER A 147 -10.74 -2.67 -1.65
C SER A 147 -10.08 -1.57 -2.49
N HIS A 148 -10.79 -0.46 -2.69
CA HIS A 148 -10.18 0.80 -3.07
C HIS A 148 -9.47 1.38 -1.85
N VAL A 149 -8.38 2.11 -2.08
CA VAL A 149 -7.64 2.79 -1.02
C VAL A 149 -7.57 4.28 -1.29
N PHE A 150 -7.90 5.07 -0.27
CA PHE A 150 -7.59 6.48 -0.20
C PHE A 150 -6.43 6.65 0.78
N LEU A 151 -5.23 6.81 0.24
CA LEU A 151 -4.03 7.04 1.05
C LEU A 151 -3.86 8.54 1.23
N ASN A 152 -4.07 9.02 2.44
CA ASN A 152 -4.05 10.42 2.81
C ASN A 152 -2.72 10.73 3.49
N GLN A 153 -1.89 11.56 2.86
CA GLN A 153 -0.57 11.90 3.39
C GLN A 153 -0.68 13.05 4.38
N LEU A 154 -0.13 12.85 5.59
CA LEU A 154 -0.24 13.82 6.68
C LEU A 154 1.11 14.45 7.03
N HIS A 155 2.20 13.68 6.95
CA HIS A 155 3.55 14.15 7.26
C HIS A 155 4.59 13.47 6.38
N GLY A 156 5.60 14.23 5.91
CA GLY A 156 6.60 13.71 4.97
C GLY A 156 6.04 13.49 3.56
N ARG A 157 6.89 13.08 2.63
CA ARG A 157 6.53 12.80 1.23
C ARG A 157 6.66 11.33 0.93
N LYS A 158 5.80 10.85 0.02
CA LYS A 158 5.89 9.47 -0.51
C LYS A 158 5.91 9.48 -2.03
N ARG A 159 6.76 8.66 -2.61
CA ARG A 159 6.66 8.27 -4.01
C ARG A 159 5.73 7.07 -4.11
N VAL A 160 4.75 7.16 -4.98
CA VAL A 160 3.75 6.10 -5.20
C VAL A 160 3.78 5.72 -6.67
N VAL A 161 4.06 4.44 -6.95
CA VAL A 161 4.04 3.87 -8.31
C VAL A 161 2.92 2.84 -8.39
N LEU A 162 2.11 2.95 -9.43
CA LEU A 162 0.86 2.19 -9.58
C LEU A 162 0.78 1.50 -10.95
N PHE A 163 0.30 0.25 -10.94
CA PHE A 163 -0.02 -0.48 -12.18
C PHE A 163 -1.40 -1.10 -12.06
N SER A 164 -2.15 -1.08 -13.15
CA SER A 164 -3.47 -1.71 -13.17
C SER A 164 -3.37 -3.24 -13.02
N HIS A 165 -4.44 -3.87 -12.54
CA HIS A 165 -4.46 -5.31 -12.25
C HIS A 165 -4.22 -6.19 -13.48
N ASP A 166 -4.55 -5.72 -14.67
CA ASP A 166 -4.31 -6.41 -15.95
C ASP A 166 -2.82 -6.57 -16.27
N GLN A 167 -1.94 -5.74 -15.66
CA GLN A 167 -0.48 -5.86 -15.78
C GLN A 167 0.11 -7.04 -14.96
N SER A 168 -0.72 -7.76 -14.19
CA SER A 168 -0.25 -8.81 -13.25
C SER A 168 0.67 -9.85 -13.88
N VAL A 169 0.40 -10.27 -15.11
CA VAL A 169 1.24 -11.24 -15.83
C VAL A 169 2.61 -10.64 -16.13
N ASN A 170 2.64 -9.44 -16.68
CA ASN A 170 3.87 -8.74 -17.04
C ASN A 170 4.70 -8.28 -15.85
N LEU A 171 4.05 -8.15 -14.67
CA LEU A 171 4.69 -7.88 -13.38
C LEU A 171 5.16 -9.16 -12.67
N TYR A 172 5.14 -10.32 -13.31
CA TYR A 172 5.58 -11.60 -12.73
C TYR A 172 4.88 -11.93 -11.41
N HIS A 173 3.55 -11.74 -11.36
CA HIS A 173 2.74 -12.02 -10.18
C HIS A 173 2.93 -13.45 -9.69
N LEU A 174 3.32 -13.60 -8.43
CA LEU A 174 3.49 -14.89 -7.78
C LEU A 174 2.12 -15.53 -7.49
N PRO A 175 1.82 -16.71 -8.03
CA PRO A 175 0.54 -17.39 -7.83
C PRO A 175 0.16 -17.53 -6.35
N TYR A 176 -1.13 -17.38 -6.05
CA TYR A 176 -1.70 -17.48 -4.70
C TYR A 176 -1.23 -16.41 -3.70
N THR A 177 -0.50 -15.41 -4.16
CA THR A 177 -0.04 -14.27 -3.36
C THR A 177 -0.60 -12.97 -3.93
N VAL A 178 -0.27 -11.86 -3.29
CA VAL A 178 -0.52 -10.49 -3.78
C VAL A 178 0.79 -9.79 -4.15
N ALA A 179 1.88 -10.53 -4.29
CA ALA A 179 3.22 -9.98 -4.40
C ALA A 179 3.85 -10.22 -5.78
N SER A 180 4.75 -9.32 -6.13
CA SER A 180 5.72 -9.44 -7.22
C SER A 180 7.12 -9.13 -6.70
N TYR A 181 8.13 -9.85 -7.19
CA TYR A 181 9.53 -9.65 -6.78
C TYR A 181 10.33 -8.81 -7.77
N VAL A 182 9.67 -8.19 -8.75
CA VAL A 182 10.35 -7.29 -9.68
C VAL A 182 10.78 -6.01 -8.98
N ASP A 183 12.00 -5.58 -9.23
CA ASP A 183 12.49 -4.27 -8.80
C ASP A 183 12.17 -3.25 -9.88
N ILE A 184 11.20 -2.37 -9.62
CA ILE A 184 10.79 -1.34 -10.57
C ILE A 184 11.72 -0.13 -10.59
N ASN A 185 12.59 0.02 -9.59
CA ASN A 185 13.58 1.09 -9.52
C ASN A 185 14.83 0.74 -10.31
N ASN A 186 15.15 -0.55 -10.40
CA ASN A 186 16.26 -1.07 -11.18
C ASN A 186 15.81 -2.30 -11.99
N PRO A 187 14.98 -2.13 -13.06
CA PRO A 187 14.38 -3.23 -13.78
C PRO A 187 15.42 -4.06 -14.53
N ASP A 188 15.52 -5.33 -14.20
CA ASP A 188 16.35 -6.31 -14.92
C ASP A 188 15.53 -6.89 -16.09
N TYR A 189 15.68 -6.30 -17.27
CA TYR A 189 14.95 -6.73 -18.46
C TYR A 189 15.49 -8.03 -19.10
N GLU A 190 16.69 -8.48 -18.72
CA GLU A 190 17.20 -9.80 -19.13
C GLU A 190 16.48 -10.89 -18.37
N LYS A 191 16.34 -10.71 -17.06
CA LYS A 191 15.63 -11.64 -16.17
C LYS A 191 14.11 -11.54 -16.30
N TYR A 192 13.59 -10.34 -16.53
CA TYR A 192 12.14 -10.03 -16.56
C TYR A 192 11.75 -9.30 -17.84
N PRO A 193 11.87 -9.92 -19.03
CA PRO A 193 11.65 -9.25 -20.32
C PRO A 193 10.23 -8.69 -20.50
N ALA A 194 9.21 -9.31 -19.88
CA ALA A 194 7.83 -8.84 -19.97
C ALA A 194 7.61 -7.47 -19.30
N LEU A 195 8.52 -7.01 -18.42
CA LEU A 195 8.47 -5.66 -17.86
C LEU A 195 8.53 -4.56 -18.94
N SER A 196 9.10 -4.85 -20.11
CA SER A 196 9.13 -3.89 -21.22
C SER A 196 7.75 -3.52 -21.76
N LYS A 197 6.73 -4.35 -21.51
CA LYS A 197 5.32 -4.13 -21.89
C LYS A 197 4.51 -3.40 -20.81
N VAL A 198 5.06 -3.23 -19.61
CA VAL A 198 4.32 -2.67 -18.48
C VAL A 198 4.17 -1.17 -18.61
N THR A 199 2.94 -0.70 -18.39
CA THR A 199 2.60 0.72 -18.29
C THR A 199 1.96 1.02 -16.95
N GLY A 200 2.34 2.14 -16.34
CA GLY A 200 1.86 2.51 -15.02
C GLY A 200 1.79 4.00 -14.79
N TYR A 201 1.58 4.35 -13.54
CA TYR A 201 1.46 5.73 -13.06
C TYR A 201 2.43 5.97 -11.91
N GLU A 202 2.87 7.22 -11.76
CA GLU A 202 3.70 7.63 -10.64
C GLU A 202 3.30 9.03 -10.15
N THR A 203 3.42 9.23 -8.85
CA THR A 203 3.30 10.56 -8.24
C THR A 203 4.15 10.65 -6.98
N ILE A 204 4.52 11.90 -6.64
CA ILE A 204 4.96 12.24 -5.28
C ILE A 204 3.74 12.81 -4.56
N LEU A 205 3.42 12.20 -3.42
CA LEU A 205 2.33 12.59 -2.55
C LEU A 205 2.87 13.46 -1.41
N TYR A 206 2.33 14.66 -1.30
CA TYR A 206 2.71 15.67 -0.30
C TYR A 206 1.71 15.71 0.86
N PRO A 207 2.10 16.23 2.05
CA PRO A 207 1.17 16.45 3.15
C PRO A 207 -0.07 17.24 2.70
N GLY A 208 -1.25 16.75 3.07
CA GLY A 208 -2.55 17.30 2.65
C GLY A 208 -3.12 16.69 1.37
N GLU A 209 -2.32 15.99 0.57
CA GLU A 209 -2.78 15.29 -0.61
C GLU A 209 -3.29 13.87 -0.27
N SER A 210 -4.25 13.40 -1.07
CA SER A 210 -4.84 12.06 -0.98
C SER A 210 -4.79 11.38 -2.33
N ILE A 211 -4.29 10.16 -2.41
CA ILE A 211 -4.35 9.39 -3.65
C ILE A 211 -5.43 8.31 -3.58
N PHE A 212 -6.29 8.27 -4.60
CA PHE A 212 -7.18 7.16 -4.86
C PHE A 212 -6.42 6.08 -5.63
N ILE A 213 -6.34 4.90 -5.02
CA ILE A 213 -5.78 3.69 -5.61
C ILE A 213 -6.94 2.75 -5.90
N PRO A 214 -7.27 2.48 -7.18
CA PRO A 214 -8.37 1.60 -7.53
C PRO A 214 -8.15 0.16 -7.01
N SER A 215 -9.24 -0.57 -6.84
CA SER A 215 -9.24 -1.97 -6.41
C SER A 215 -8.29 -2.84 -7.26
N GLY A 216 -7.47 -3.63 -6.59
CA GLY A 216 -6.56 -4.58 -7.24
C GLY A 216 -5.35 -3.93 -7.93
N TYR A 217 -5.19 -2.61 -7.86
CA TYR A 217 -4.00 -1.96 -8.40
C TYR A 217 -2.74 -2.40 -7.65
N TRP A 218 -1.74 -2.78 -8.42
CA TRP A 218 -0.39 -2.97 -7.93
C TRP A 218 0.18 -1.64 -7.49
N HIS A 219 0.78 -1.59 -6.32
CA HIS A 219 1.40 -0.39 -5.81
C HIS A 219 2.74 -0.68 -5.12
N TYR A 220 3.66 0.23 -5.37
CA TYR A 220 4.95 0.35 -4.69
C TYR A 220 5.00 1.73 -4.06
N ILE A 221 5.37 1.79 -2.79
CA ILE A 221 5.41 3.05 -2.04
C ILE A 221 6.77 3.18 -1.37
N GLU A 222 7.41 4.33 -1.59
CA GLU A 222 8.69 4.70 -1.02
C GLU A 222 8.51 5.97 -0.17
N TYR A 223 9.03 5.96 1.03
CA TYR A 223 9.06 7.12 1.89
C TYR A 223 10.27 7.97 1.53
N LEU A 224 10.04 9.15 0.95
CA LEU A 224 11.08 10.10 0.58
C LEU A 224 11.58 10.89 1.77
N ASP A 225 10.73 11.03 2.77
CA ASP A 225 11.04 11.60 4.08
C ASP A 225 10.43 10.68 5.15
N GLY A 226 10.93 10.76 6.37
CA GLY A 226 10.26 10.14 7.50
C GLY A 226 8.87 10.76 7.68
N GLY A 227 7.84 9.91 7.84
CA GLY A 227 6.48 10.44 7.92
C GLY A 227 5.38 9.41 8.09
N PHE A 228 4.14 9.89 8.00
CA PHE A 228 2.97 9.05 8.21
C PHE A 228 1.78 9.46 7.35
N SER A 229 0.88 8.50 7.19
CA SER A 229 -0.36 8.64 6.41
C SER A 229 -1.47 7.80 7.03
N ILE A 230 -2.71 8.13 6.71
CA ILE A 230 -3.89 7.31 7.02
C ILE A 230 -4.47 6.73 5.74
N ALA A 231 -4.74 5.43 5.73
CA ALA A 231 -5.45 4.78 4.64
C ALA A 231 -6.92 4.54 5.03
N LEU A 232 -7.82 5.03 4.19
CA LEU A 232 -9.24 4.74 4.25
C LEU A 232 -9.56 3.75 3.13
N ARG A 233 -10.25 2.68 3.47
CA ARG A 233 -10.66 1.64 2.51
C ARG A 233 -12.10 1.78 2.14
N ALA A 234 -12.43 1.54 0.87
CA ALA A 234 -13.79 1.56 0.38
C ALA A 234 -14.06 0.39 -0.57
N ASN A 235 -15.24 -0.18 -0.49
CA ASN A 235 -15.70 -1.21 -1.42
C ASN A 235 -17.22 -1.16 -1.57
N GLU A 236 -17.68 -0.53 -2.64
CA GLU A 236 -19.09 -0.35 -2.98
C GLU A 236 -19.71 -1.62 -3.61
N SER A 237 -18.87 -2.57 -4.09
CA SER A 237 -19.32 -3.74 -4.84
C SER A 237 -19.34 -5.02 -4.01
N MET A 238 -20.51 -5.64 -3.83
CA MET A 238 -20.65 -6.94 -3.17
C MET A 238 -19.87 -8.05 -3.92
N VAL A 239 -19.81 -7.99 -5.25
CA VAL A 239 -19.04 -8.94 -6.07
C VAL A 239 -17.54 -8.79 -5.78
N ARG A 240 -17.05 -7.56 -5.64
CA ARG A 240 -15.64 -7.28 -5.32
C ARG A 240 -15.30 -7.74 -3.91
N ARG A 241 -16.19 -7.52 -2.93
CA ARG A 241 -16.04 -8.02 -1.55
C ARG A 241 -15.95 -9.56 -1.54
N ALA A 242 -16.80 -10.25 -2.29
CA ALA A 242 -16.75 -11.71 -2.41
C ALA A 242 -15.44 -12.19 -3.03
N LYS A 243 -14.94 -11.54 -4.10
CA LYS A 243 -13.64 -11.83 -4.70
C LYS A 243 -12.50 -11.61 -3.72
N GLY A 244 -12.53 -10.54 -2.94
CA GLY A 244 -11.56 -10.27 -1.88
C GLY A 244 -11.54 -11.36 -0.82
N ALA A 245 -12.71 -11.80 -0.34
CA ALA A 245 -12.82 -12.90 0.60
C ALA A 245 -12.24 -14.21 0.04
N ILE A 246 -12.48 -14.51 -1.24
CA ILE A 246 -11.89 -15.66 -1.93
C ILE A 246 -10.36 -15.53 -2.00
N ASN A 247 -9.83 -14.34 -2.32
CA ASN A 247 -8.38 -14.10 -2.34
C ASN A 247 -7.74 -14.36 -0.98
N ILE A 248 -8.36 -13.83 0.08
CA ILE A 248 -7.91 -14.05 1.46
C ILE A 248 -7.91 -15.55 1.77
N ALA A 249 -9.00 -16.26 1.50
CA ALA A 249 -9.11 -17.69 1.75
C ALA A 249 -8.03 -18.48 0.97
N ARG A 250 -7.83 -18.18 -0.32
CA ARG A 250 -6.78 -18.81 -1.15
C ARG A 250 -5.38 -18.57 -0.61
N HIS A 251 -5.08 -17.35 -0.19
CA HIS A 251 -3.78 -17.04 0.38
C HIS A 251 -3.53 -17.80 1.68
N TYR A 252 -4.49 -17.78 2.61
CA TYR A 252 -4.32 -18.44 3.90
C TYR A 252 -4.34 -19.96 3.81
N ILE A 253 -5.21 -20.54 2.99
CA ILE A 253 -5.36 -22.01 2.90
C ILE A 253 -4.28 -22.59 1.97
N VAL A 254 -4.13 -22.04 0.76
CA VAL A 254 -3.24 -22.62 -0.25
C VAL A 254 -1.80 -22.15 -0.03
N ASP A 255 -1.55 -20.84 -0.06
CA ASP A 255 -0.16 -20.34 -0.04
C ASP A 255 0.53 -20.62 1.30
N LYS A 256 -0.10 -20.25 2.43
CA LYS A 256 0.48 -20.54 3.76
C LYS A 256 0.55 -22.04 4.04
N GLY A 257 -0.46 -22.82 3.66
CA GLY A 257 -0.47 -24.28 3.82
C GLY A 257 0.66 -24.94 3.04
N MET A 258 0.81 -24.61 1.76
CA MET A 258 1.87 -25.14 0.90
C MET A 258 3.26 -24.63 1.32
N ASN A 259 3.37 -23.40 1.79
CA ASN A 259 4.64 -22.87 2.31
C ASN A 259 5.09 -23.63 3.56
N LYS A 260 4.16 -24.01 4.44
CA LYS A 260 4.46 -24.86 5.62
C LYS A 260 4.91 -26.27 5.23
N LEU A 261 4.34 -26.83 4.15
CA LEU A 261 4.64 -28.20 3.69
C LEU A 261 5.92 -28.28 2.86
N LEU A 262 6.14 -27.34 1.94
CA LEU A 262 7.20 -27.41 0.92
C LEU A 262 8.29 -26.35 1.09
N GLY A 263 8.08 -25.33 1.94
CA GLY A 263 9.07 -24.28 2.22
C GLY A 263 9.57 -23.58 0.96
N THR A 264 10.88 -23.54 0.79
CA THR A 264 11.56 -22.87 -0.36
C THR A 264 11.15 -23.44 -1.71
N LYS A 265 10.90 -24.77 -1.80
CA LYS A 265 10.43 -25.39 -3.05
C LYS A 265 9.10 -24.83 -3.55
N TRP A 266 8.18 -24.51 -2.62
CA TRP A 266 6.93 -23.84 -2.98
C TRP A 266 7.17 -22.47 -3.60
N ASN A 267 8.09 -21.71 -3.03
CA ASN A 267 8.44 -20.39 -3.57
C ASN A 267 9.08 -20.51 -4.96
N GLU A 268 10.02 -21.44 -5.17
CA GLU A 268 10.64 -21.71 -6.47
C GLU A 268 9.59 -22.09 -7.52
N MET A 269 8.62 -22.95 -7.17
CA MET A 269 7.52 -23.32 -8.06
C MET A 269 6.69 -22.07 -8.44
N LYS A 270 6.36 -21.19 -7.49
CA LYS A 270 5.60 -19.96 -7.79
C LYS A 270 6.38 -19.04 -8.72
N VAL A 271 7.68 -18.86 -8.50
CA VAL A 271 8.56 -18.06 -9.36
C VAL A 271 8.58 -18.64 -10.77
N ASN A 272 8.79 -19.95 -10.91
CA ASN A 272 8.79 -20.63 -12.22
C ASN A 272 7.45 -20.48 -12.96
N ILE A 273 6.33 -20.56 -12.26
CA ILE A 273 4.99 -20.35 -12.86
C ILE A 273 4.84 -18.89 -13.30
N ALA A 274 5.29 -17.93 -12.50
CA ALA A 274 5.23 -16.51 -12.84
C ALA A 274 6.03 -16.22 -14.11
N HIS A 275 7.26 -16.71 -14.22
CA HIS A 275 8.10 -16.60 -15.42
C HIS A 275 7.44 -17.26 -16.63
N LYS A 276 7.00 -18.52 -16.52
CA LYS A 276 6.34 -19.22 -17.63
C LYS A 276 5.13 -18.46 -18.17
N ARG A 277 4.34 -17.82 -17.29
CA ARG A 277 3.18 -17.01 -17.70
C ARG A 277 3.59 -15.72 -18.40
N ALA A 278 4.55 -15.00 -17.82
CA ALA A 278 5.01 -13.72 -18.33
C ALA A 278 5.75 -13.89 -19.66
N ASP A 279 6.68 -14.82 -19.74
CA ASP A 279 7.49 -15.06 -20.94
C ASP A 279 6.66 -15.66 -22.06
N GLY A 280 5.68 -16.54 -21.75
CA GLY A 280 4.70 -17.03 -22.72
C GLY A 280 3.79 -15.94 -23.30
N SER A 281 3.66 -14.78 -22.64
CA SER A 281 2.92 -13.64 -23.19
C SER A 281 3.73 -12.80 -24.19
N LEU A 282 5.02 -13.10 -24.37
CA LEU A 282 5.90 -12.41 -25.31
C LEU A 282 5.81 -12.98 -26.74
N VAL A 283 5.27 -14.19 -26.88
CA VAL A 283 4.99 -14.87 -28.15
C VAL A 283 3.57 -14.55 -28.59
#